data_1690183cc546757887ddd1ea7ee5202d
#
_entry.id   1690183cc546757887ddd1ea7ee5202d
#
_cell.length_a   1.000
_cell.length_b   1.000
_cell.length_c   1.000
_cell.angle_alpha   90.00
_cell.angle_beta   90.00
_cell.angle_gamma   90.00
#
_symmetry.space_group_name_H-M   'P 1'
#
loop_
_entity.id
_entity.type
_entity.pdbx_description
1 polymer ?
#
loop_
_entity_poly.entity_id
_entity_poly.type
_entity_poly.pdbx_seq_one_letter_code
_entity_poly.pdbx_strand_id
1 'polypeptide(L)'
;MELELVAHKIAEERKNHVWKKGPIPEDYATRGFYSATLSLEGYERTAALLTENMGFSKIKNEGNRFRFEIKNKEKIIDDFYSNKQKTENNLLEALSTVVDIVCLPYTQRGSMGVGTVHHIAWRTPTDESQTVMRKKIINTGLDATPVIDRTYFHSVYFREPGGILFEIATDPPGFMVDQKNEDIGQKLLLPAWLEPDRKYLEKVLPKVTAPALDKFSSLSASSAASSIKET
;
A
#
# COMPACT_ATOMS: atom_id res chain seq x y z
N MET A 1 -15.30 -3.87 -2.42
CA MET A 1 -13.88 -4.19 -2.10
C MET A 1 -13.89 -5.55 -1.41
N GLU A 2 -13.04 -6.44 -1.87
CA GLU A 2 -12.82 -7.76 -1.26
C GLU A 2 -11.52 -7.71 -0.46
N LEU A 3 -11.51 -8.33 0.73
CA LEU A 3 -10.35 -8.43 1.61
C LEU A 3 -10.13 -9.89 1.95
N GLU A 4 -8.88 -10.33 1.87
CA GLU A 4 -8.44 -11.69 2.21
C GLU A 4 -7.44 -11.63 3.37
N LEU A 5 -7.55 -12.58 4.31
CA LEU A 5 -6.52 -12.82 5.32
C LEU A 5 -5.60 -13.93 4.82
N VAL A 6 -4.31 -13.62 4.69
CA VAL A 6 -3.32 -14.53 4.16
C VAL A 6 -2.38 -14.97 5.28
N ALA A 7 -2.38 -16.28 5.60
CA ALA A 7 -1.36 -16.86 6.45
C ALA A 7 -0.08 -17.09 5.64
N HIS A 8 1.04 -16.51 6.09
CA HIS A 8 2.30 -16.60 5.37
C HIS A 8 3.49 -16.64 6.32
N LYS A 9 4.56 -17.38 5.97
CA LYS A 9 5.77 -17.51 6.80
C LYS A 9 6.42 -16.16 7.15
N ILE A 10 6.40 -15.20 6.21
CA ILE A 10 6.92 -13.84 6.43
C ILE A 10 6.16 -13.11 7.56
N ALA A 11 4.92 -13.48 7.86
CA ALA A 11 4.20 -12.91 8.98
C ALA A 11 4.91 -13.16 10.33
N GLU A 12 5.67 -14.27 10.46
CA GLU A 12 6.46 -14.54 11.66
C GLU A 12 7.60 -13.54 11.86
N GLU A 13 8.23 -13.10 10.77
CA GLU A 13 9.30 -12.10 10.77
C GLU A 13 8.77 -10.70 11.15
N ARG A 14 7.46 -10.48 11.01
CA ARG A 14 6.76 -9.22 11.29
C ARG A 14 6.04 -9.19 12.65
N LYS A 15 6.43 -10.02 13.61
CA LYS A 15 5.79 -10.05 14.95
C LYS A 15 5.77 -8.69 15.65
N ASN A 16 6.76 -7.85 15.38
CA ASN A 16 6.87 -6.51 15.98
C ASN A 16 6.01 -5.44 15.28
N HIS A 17 5.37 -5.75 14.15
CA HIS A 17 4.55 -4.79 13.37
C HIS A 17 3.07 -4.80 13.79
N VAL A 18 2.71 -5.52 14.84
CA VAL A 18 1.35 -5.55 15.36
C VAL A 18 1.01 -4.27 16.14
N TRP A 19 -0.24 -3.87 16.04
CA TRP A 19 -0.75 -2.79 16.89
C TRP A 19 -0.97 -3.29 18.33
N LYS A 20 0.06 -3.19 19.16
CA LYS A 20 0.08 -3.72 20.55
C LYS A 20 -1.02 -3.17 21.45
N LYS A 21 -1.51 -1.95 21.19
CA LYS A 21 -2.63 -1.31 21.94
C LYS A 21 -3.99 -1.58 21.29
N GLY A 22 -4.04 -2.41 20.24
CA GLY A 22 -5.26 -2.76 19.55
C GLY A 22 -6.12 -3.77 20.32
N PRO A 23 -7.37 -3.96 19.87
CA PRO A 23 -8.30 -4.88 20.51
C PRO A 23 -8.05 -6.36 20.17
N ILE A 24 -7.17 -6.64 19.20
CA ILE A 24 -6.87 -8.00 18.74
C ILE A 24 -5.59 -8.48 19.44
N PRO A 25 -5.59 -9.68 20.07
CA PRO A 25 -4.37 -10.26 20.65
C PRO A 25 -3.24 -10.36 19.61
N GLU A 26 -2.00 -10.13 20.03
CA GLU A 26 -0.83 -10.06 19.13
C GLU A 26 -0.67 -11.29 18.23
N ASP A 27 -1.02 -12.48 18.72
CA ASP A 27 -0.93 -13.73 17.96
C ASP A 27 -1.91 -13.80 16.78
N TYR A 28 -3.02 -13.06 16.85
CA TYR A 28 -4.07 -13.03 15.83
C TYR A 28 -4.10 -11.70 15.04
N ALA A 29 -3.28 -10.75 15.43
CA ALA A 29 -3.27 -9.43 14.81
C ALA A 29 -2.64 -9.47 13.40
N THR A 30 -3.22 -8.70 12.49
CA THR A 30 -2.63 -8.49 11.16
C THR A 30 -1.29 -7.78 11.28
N ARG A 31 -0.32 -8.18 10.43
CA ARG A 31 1.07 -7.73 10.47
C ARG A 31 1.48 -6.92 9.25
N GLY A 32 0.50 -6.45 8.49
CA GLY A 32 0.69 -5.62 7.32
C GLY A 32 0.02 -6.18 6.07
N PHE A 33 0.20 -5.48 4.95
CA PHE A 33 -0.30 -5.94 3.65
C PHE A 33 0.59 -7.06 3.09
N TYR A 34 -0.06 -8.07 2.53
CA TYR A 34 0.62 -9.16 1.80
C TYR A 34 0.73 -8.82 0.31
N SER A 35 -0.39 -8.52 -0.33
CA SER A 35 -0.46 -8.18 -1.75
C SER A 35 -1.63 -7.27 -2.06
N ALA A 36 -1.60 -6.66 -3.24
CA ALA A 36 -2.77 -6.07 -3.87
C ALA A 36 -3.17 -6.93 -5.07
N THR A 37 -4.48 -7.13 -5.27
CA THR A 37 -5.01 -7.87 -6.43
C THR A 37 -5.70 -6.90 -7.38
N LEU A 38 -5.25 -6.88 -8.63
CA LEU A 38 -5.83 -6.11 -9.71
C LEU A 38 -6.84 -6.98 -10.48
N SER A 39 -8.08 -6.53 -10.60
CA SER A 39 -9.09 -7.18 -11.43
C SER A 39 -9.14 -6.49 -12.80
N LEU A 40 -8.75 -7.18 -13.85
CA LEU A 40 -8.55 -6.61 -15.20
C LEU A 40 -9.26 -7.44 -16.26
N GLU A 41 -9.67 -6.79 -17.38
CA GLU A 41 -10.19 -7.50 -18.56
C GLU A 41 -9.11 -8.30 -19.28
N GLY A 42 -7.88 -7.77 -19.35
CA GLY A 42 -6.69 -8.39 -19.91
C GLY A 42 -5.48 -8.05 -19.05
N TYR A 43 -4.48 -8.90 -19.00
CA TYR A 43 -3.35 -8.73 -18.09
C TYR A 43 -2.03 -8.38 -18.79
N GLU A 44 -1.90 -8.60 -20.08
CA GLU A 44 -0.61 -8.59 -20.79
C GLU A 44 0.07 -7.22 -20.75
N ARG A 45 -0.67 -6.14 -21.00
CA ARG A 45 -0.13 -4.78 -21.01
C ARG A 45 0.31 -4.33 -19.62
N THR A 46 -0.48 -4.68 -18.59
CA THR A 46 -0.13 -4.41 -17.18
C THR A 46 1.04 -5.27 -16.74
N ALA A 47 1.09 -6.53 -17.15
CA ALA A 47 2.23 -7.41 -16.90
C ALA A 47 3.53 -6.86 -17.53
N ALA A 48 3.48 -6.37 -18.77
CA ALA A 48 4.63 -5.72 -19.41
C ALA A 48 5.09 -4.48 -18.63
N LEU A 49 4.17 -3.61 -18.21
CA LEU A 49 4.50 -2.47 -17.38
C LEU A 49 5.21 -2.90 -16.08
N LEU A 50 4.66 -3.88 -15.37
CA LEU A 50 5.24 -4.38 -14.11
C LEU A 50 6.64 -4.96 -14.33
N THR A 51 6.83 -5.79 -15.38
CA THR A 51 8.09 -6.53 -15.59
C THR A 51 9.18 -5.72 -16.25
N GLU A 52 8.84 -4.86 -17.21
CA GLU A 52 9.82 -4.13 -18.01
C GLU A 52 10.19 -2.78 -17.38
N ASN A 53 9.26 -2.16 -16.63
CA ASN A 53 9.45 -0.81 -16.13
C ASN A 53 9.49 -0.70 -14.61
N MET A 54 8.76 -1.57 -13.88
CA MET A 54 8.64 -1.49 -12.43
C MET A 54 9.45 -2.54 -11.66
N GLY A 55 10.22 -3.39 -12.35
CA GLY A 55 11.16 -4.33 -11.73
C GLY A 55 10.54 -5.61 -11.17
N PHE A 56 9.28 -5.90 -11.49
CA PHE A 56 8.61 -7.15 -11.11
C PHE A 56 9.01 -8.30 -12.02
N SER A 57 8.78 -9.52 -11.54
CA SER A 57 8.86 -10.75 -12.33
C SER A 57 7.61 -11.58 -12.09
N LYS A 58 7.07 -12.18 -13.14
CA LYS A 58 5.97 -13.13 -12.99
C LYS A 58 6.51 -14.41 -12.35
N ILE A 59 5.97 -14.80 -11.20
CA ILE A 59 6.45 -15.94 -10.41
C ILE A 59 5.46 -17.11 -10.38
N LYS A 60 4.18 -16.85 -10.62
CA LYS A 60 3.14 -17.88 -10.57
C LYS A 60 2.03 -17.57 -11.56
N ASN A 61 1.41 -18.64 -12.07
CA ASN A 61 0.18 -18.60 -12.85
C ASN A 61 -0.74 -19.72 -12.38
N GLU A 62 -1.95 -19.38 -11.96
CA GLU A 62 -3.00 -20.33 -11.56
C GLU A 62 -4.33 -19.92 -12.21
N GLY A 63 -4.72 -20.63 -13.25
CA GLY A 63 -5.92 -20.31 -14.02
C GLY A 63 -5.84 -18.89 -14.60
N ASN A 64 -6.73 -18.01 -14.13
CA ASN A 64 -6.79 -16.61 -14.54
C ASN A 64 -6.07 -15.66 -13.58
N ARG A 65 -5.35 -16.17 -12.56
CA ARG A 65 -4.58 -15.38 -11.59
C ARG A 65 -3.09 -15.46 -11.90
N PHE A 66 -2.45 -14.30 -12.03
CA PHE A 66 -1.03 -14.14 -12.34
C PHE A 66 -0.37 -13.37 -11.22
N ARG A 67 0.66 -13.95 -10.59
CA ARG A 67 1.40 -13.34 -9.49
C ARG A 67 2.72 -12.77 -9.96
N PHE A 68 3.00 -11.55 -9.52
CA PHE A 68 4.23 -10.82 -9.77
C PHE A 68 4.89 -10.44 -8.45
N GLU A 69 6.23 -10.52 -8.43
CA GLU A 69 7.03 -10.17 -7.26
C GLU A 69 8.36 -9.53 -7.70
N ILE A 70 8.88 -8.63 -6.89
CA ILE A 70 10.22 -8.07 -7.07
C ILE A 70 11.26 -9.11 -6.63
N LYS A 71 12.06 -9.66 -7.55
CA LYS A 71 12.97 -10.77 -7.29
C LYS A 71 14.25 -10.38 -6.56
N ASN A 72 14.88 -9.28 -6.92
CA ASN A 72 16.16 -8.87 -6.37
C ASN A 72 15.98 -7.79 -5.30
N LYS A 73 15.26 -8.13 -4.24
CA LYS A 73 14.95 -7.21 -3.13
C LYS A 73 16.24 -6.63 -2.52
N GLU A 74 17.23 -7.46 -2.28
CA GLU A 74 18.54 -7.02 -1.77
C GLU A 74 19.24 -6.03 -2.70
N LYS A 75 19.28 -6.31 -4.00
CA LYS A 75 19.87 -5.40 -4.98
C LYS A 75 19.11 -4.08 -5.08
N ILE A 76 17.77 -4.12 -5.05
CA ILE A 76 16.95 -2.90 -5.05
C ILE A 76 17.21 -2.09 -3.78
N ILE A 77 17.30 -2.75 -2.62
CA ILE A 77 17.65 -2.11 -1.36
C ILE A 77 19.07 -1.54 -1.44
N ASP A 78 20.02 -2.26 -2.01
CA ASP A 78 21.40 -1.79 -2.20
C ASP A 78 21.51 -0.61 -3.15
N ASP A 79 20.78 -0.65 -4.26
CA ASP A 79 20.77 0.42 -5.27
C ASP A 79 20.05 1.69 -4.77
N PHE A 80 19.03 1.55 -3.90
CA PHE A 80 18.21 2.66 -3.43
C PHE A 80 18.59 3.19 -2.04
N TYR A 81 19.07 2.33 -1.14
CA TYR A 81 19.49 2.75 0.20
C TYR A 81 21.01 2.69 0.28
N SER A 82 21.64 3.85 0.42
CA SER A 82 23.10 3.90 0.69
C SER A 82 23.40 3.07 1.95
N ASN A 83 24.60 2.48 2.02
CA ASN A 83 25.06 1.55 3.07
C ASN A 83 24.82 1.98 4.54
N LYS A 84 24.43 3.23 4.79
CA LYS A 84 24.16 3.78 6.13
C LYS A 84 22.71 3.58 6.64
N GLN A 85 21.79 3.14 5.78
CA GLN A 85 20.35 3.00 6.13
C GLN A 85 19.81 1.57 5.97
N LYS A 86 20.67 0.58 5.82
CA LYS A 86 20.25 -0.83 5.82
C LYS A 86 19.82 -1.21 7.23
N THR A 87 18.54 -1.21 7.49
CA THR A 87 17.94 -1.77 8.70
C THR A 87 17.19 -3.05 8.32
N GLU A 88 17.08 -3.96 9.28
CA GLU A 88 16.26 -5.17 9.16
C GLU A 88 14.81 -4.84 8.73
N ASN A 89 14.30 -3.69 9.15
CA ASN A 89 13.00 -3.15 8.76
C ASN A 89 12.89 -2.88 7.24
N ASN A 90 13.94 -2.37 6.58
CA ASN A 90 13.93 -2.09 5.14
C ASN A 90 13.83 -3.37 4.31
N LEU A 91 14.44 -4.46 4.78
CA LEU A 91 14.35 -5.77 4.15
C LEU A 91 12.93 -6.36 4.32
N LEU A 92 12.35 -6.26 5.51
CA LEU A 92 10.99 -6.70 5.80
C LEU A 92 9.93 -5.92 5.03
N GLU A 93 10.13 -4.62 4.84
CA GLU A 93 9.23 -3.77 4.05
C GLU A 93 9.28 -4.09 2.55
N ALA A 94 10.45 -4.48 2.03
CA ALA A 94 10.58 -4.97 0.66
C ALA A 94 9.83 -6.30 0.41
N LEU A 95 9.50 -7.05 1.46
CA LEU A 95 8.75 -8.30 1.37
C LEU A 95 7.25 -8.10 1.02
N SER A 96 6.73 -6.87 1.07
CA SER A 96 5.33 -6.53 0.69
C SER A 96 5.13 -6.26 -0.81
N THR A 97 6.07 -6.62 -1.65
CA THR A 97 6.09 -6.29 -3.07
C THR A 97 5.50 -7.40 -3.95
N VAL A 98 4.37 -7.94 -3.52
CA VAL A 98 3.61 -8.93 -4.30
C VAL A 98 2.38 -8.23 -4.89
N VAL A 99 2.13 -8.46 -6.17
CA VAL A 99 0.91 -8.05 -6.84
C VAL A 99 0.33 -9.22 -7.63
N ASP A 100 -0.97 -9.41 -7.50
CA ASP A 100 -1.71 -10.37 -8.29
C ASP A 100 -2.56 -9.65 -9.34
N ILE A 101 -2.65 -10.22 -10.52
CA ILE A 101 -3.63 -9.83 -11.54
C ILE A 101 -4.60 -10.99 -11.71
N VAL A 102 -5.89 -10.71 -11.54
CA VAL A 102 -6.97 -11.63 -11.90
C VAL A 102 -7.58 -11.15 -13.23
N CYS A 103 -7.44 -11.95 -14.28
CA CYS A 103 -7.95 -11.65 -15.59
C CYS A 103 -9.42 -12.06 -15.69
N LEU A 104 -10.32 -11.09 -15.85
CA LEU A 104 -11.76 -11.27 -15.91
C LEU A 104 -12.34 -10.58 -17.17
N PRO A 105 -12.17 -11.15 -18.36
CA PRO A 105 -12.43 -10.48 -19.65
C PRO A 105 -13.90 -10.09 -19.88
N TYR A 106 -14.83 -10.67 -19.13
CA TYR A 106 -16.27 -10.42 -19.28
C TYR A 106 -16.87 -9.67 -18.10
N THR A 107 -16.05 -9.17 -17.16
CA THR A 107 -16.53 -8.44 -16.00
C THR A 107 -16.57 -6.94 -16.30
N GLN A 108 -17.66 -6.29 -15.90
CA GLN A 108 -17.78 -4.84 -16.03
C GLN A 108 -16.63 -4.15 -15.27
N ARG A 109 -16.04 -3.14 -15.91
CA ARG A 109 -15.01 -2.30 -15.26
C ARG A 109 -15.55 -1.62 -14.02
N GLY A 110 -14.75 -1.61 -12.98
CA GLY A 110 -15.06 -0.86 -11.77
C GLY A 110 -15.12 0.65 -12.04
N SER A 111 -15.96 1.34 -11.32
CA SER A 111 -16.04 2.80 -11.33
C SER A 111 -15.53 3.36 -9.99
N MET A 112 -14.94 4.56 -10.05
CA MET A 112 -14.53 5.29 -8.84
C MET A 112 -15.76 5.71 -8.03
N GLY A 113 -15.68 5.56 -6.72
CA GLY A 113 -16.78 5.95 -5.84
C GLY A 113 -16.49 5.61 -4.38
N VAL A 114 -17.45 5.93 -3.51
CA VAL A 114 -17.38 5.60 -2.09
C VAL A 114 -17.31 4.07 -1.91
N GLY A 115 -16.38 3.61 -1.08
CA GLY A 115 -16.16 2.18 -0.81
C GLY A 115 -15.28 1.46 -1.83
N THR A 116 -14.68 2.18 -2.78
CA THR A 116 -13.67 1.62 -3.70
C THR A 116 -12.25 1.92 -3.22
N VAL A 117 -11.29 1.09 -3.65
CA VAL A 117 -9.87 1.42 -3.51
C VAL A 117 -9.55 2.50 -4.54
N HIS A 118 -9.06 3.65 -4.08
CA HIS A 118 -8.78 4.80 -4.95
C HIS A 118 -7.54 4.54 -5.84
N HIS A 119 -6.45 4.08 -5.23
CA HIS A 119 -5.17 3.81 -5.92
C HIS A 119 -4.35 2.76 -5.18
N ILE A 120 -3.30 2.29 -5.84
CA ILE A 120 -2.24 1.50 -5.24
C ILE A 120 -0.98 2.33 -5.29
N ALA A 121 -0.38 2.61 -4.11
CA ALA A 121 0.85 3.37 -4.00
C ALA A 121 2.07 2.43 -3.95
N TRP A 122 3.03 2.70 -4.82
CA TRP A 122 4.32 2.05 -4.88
C TRP A 122 5.36 2.94 -4.23
N ARG A 123 6.06 2.40 -3.27
CA ARG A 123 7.04 3.11 -2.47
C ARG A 123 8.34 3.32 -3.24
N THR A 124 8.95 4.51 -3.09
CA THR A 124 10.29 4.82 -3.58
C THR A 124 11.06 5.62 -2.53
N PRO A 125 12.38 5.37 -2.34
CA PRO A 125 13.12 5.92 -1.20
C PRO A 125 13.46 7.41 -1.33
N THR A 126 13.58 7.96 -2.55
CA THR A 126 14.02 9.34 -2.76
C THR A 126 13.29 10.02 -3.92
N ASP A 127 13.38 11.36 -3.99
CA ASP A 127 12.85 12.17 -5.09
C ASP A 127 13.54 11.87 -6.42
N GLU A 128 14.83 11.56 -6.38
CA GLU A 128 15.59 11.20 -7.57
C GLU A 128 15.09 9.88 -8.15
N SER A 129 14.87 8.87 -7.30
CA SER A 129 14.34 7.56 -7.72
C SER A 129 12.91 7.69 -8.23
N GLN A 130 12.07 8.54 -7.63
CA GLN A 130 10.73 8.86 -8.13
C GLN A 130 10.80 9.51 -9.51
N THR A 131 11.70 10.48 -9.71
CA THR A 131 11.89 11.15 -10.99
C THR A 131 12.33 10.18 -12.09
N VAL A 132 13.24 9.25 -11.78
CA VAL A 132 13.67 8.19 -12.71
C VAL A 132 12.48 7.29 -13.07
N MET A 133 11.71 6.86 -12.09
CA MET A 133 10.55 6.00 -12.32
C MET A 133 9.49 6.73 -13.16
N ARG A 134 9.19 7.99 -12.84
CA ARG A 134 8.25 8.82 -13.62
C ARG A 134 8.67 8.90 -15.09
N LYS A 135 9.96 9.13 -15.39
CA LYS A 135 10.48 9.15 -16.75
C LYS A 135 10.27 7.82 -17.47
N LYS A 136 10.55 6.69 -16.79
CA LYS A 136 10.29 5.36 -17.35
C LYS A 136 8.82 5.18 -17.72
N ILE A 137 7.89 5.57 -16.84
CA ILE A 137 6.44 5.47 -17.11
C ILE A 137 6.04 6.32 -18.32
N ILE A 138 6.48 7.57 -18.40
CA ILE A 138 6.19 8.45 -19.55
C ILE A 138 6.74 7.84 -20.86
N ASN A 139 7.93 7.25 -20.84
CA ASN A 139 8.54 6.63 -22.01
C ASN A 139 7.75 5.41 -22.53
N THR A 140 6.86 4.81 -21.70
CA THR A 140 5.92 3.77 -22.18
C THR A 140 4.71 4.34 -22.94
N GLY A 141 4.58 5.66 -23.02
CA GLY A 141 3.42 6.33 -23.61
C GLY A 141 2.26 6.55 -22.63
N LEU A 142 2.45 6.26 -21.34
CA LEU A 142 1.46 6.56 -20.31
C LEU A 142 1.63 8.00 -19.79
N ASP A 143 0.51 8.66 -19.52
CA ASP A 143 0.50 9.96 -18.88
C ASP A 143 0.77 9.82 -17.39
N ALA A 144 1.72 10.63 -16.88
CA ALA A 144 2.01 10.71 -15.45
C ALA A 144 1.99 12.16 -14.99
N THR A 145 1.37 12.41 -13.83
CA THR A 145 1.32 13.77 -13.26
C THR A 145 2.72 14.35 -13.04
N PRO A 146 2.87 15.68 -12.96
CA PRO A 146 4.00 16.26 -12.27
C PRO A 146 4.13 15.70 -10.86
N VAL A 147 5.30 15.89 -10.24
CA VAL A 147 5.49 15.59 -8.81
C VAL A 147 4.59 16.51 -8.00
N ILE A 148 3.84 15.94 -7.06
CA ILE A 148 2.89 16.64 -6.19
C ILE A 148 3.39 16.52 -4.75
N ASP A 149 3.59 17.65 -4.09
CA ASP A 149 3.88 17.69 -2.65
C ASP A 149 2.61 17.34 -1.85
N ARG A 150 2.72 16.32 -1.00
CA ARG A 150 1.67 15.85 -0.08
C ARG A 150 2.01 16.15 1.38
N THR A 151 2.93 17.04 1.65
CA THR A 151 3.45 17.39 2.98
C THR A 151 4.31 16.27 3.60
N TYR A 152 3.83 15.04 3.59
CA TYR A 152 4.45 13.87 4.21
C TYR A 152 5.28 13.04 3.23
N PHE A 153 5.04 13.19 1.94
CA PHE A 153 5.70 12.51 0.83
C PHE A 153 5.43 13.27 -0.48
N HIS A 154 6.18 12.93 -1.50
CA HIS A 154 5.91 13.38 -2.86
C HIS A 154 5.23 12.28 -3.66
N SER A 155 4.26 12.64 -4.50
CA SER A 155 3.46 11.70 -5.28
C SER A 155 3.54 11.97 -6.77
N VAL A 156 3.58 10.88 -7.55
CA VAL A 156 3.33 10.88 -8.99
C VAL A 156 2.23 9.88 -9.27
N TYR A 157 1.17 10.30 -9.95
CA TYR A 157 0.04 9.44 -10.31
C TYR A 157 0.03 9.13 -11.80
N PHE A 158 -0.36 7.92 -12.15
CA PHE A 158 -0.61 7.50 -13.52
C PHE A 158 -1.65 6.38 -13.55
N ARG A 159 -2.37 6.25 -14.70
CA ARG A 159 -3.21 5.08 -14.89
C ARG A 159 -2.41 4.01 -15.61
N GLU A 160 -2.35 2.83 -14.98
CA GLU A 160 -1.78 1.66 -15.64
C GLU A 160 -2.69 1.22 -16.82
N PRO A 161 -2.22 0.35 -17.75
CA PRO A 161 -2.96 0.03 -18.98
C PRO A 161 -4.37 -0.54 -18.80
N GLY A 162 -4.68 -1.15 -17.66
CA GLY A 162 -6.02 -1.63 -17.30
C GLY A 162 -6.93 -0.54 -16.71
N GLY A 163 -6.41 0.67 -16.47
CA GLY A 163 -7.15 1.83 -15.97
C GLY A 163 -7.11 2.04 -14.47
N ILE A 164 -6.42 1.18 -13.71
CA ILE A 164 -6.25 1.34 -12.27
C ILE A 164 -5.29 2.50 -12.00
N LEU A 165 -5.62 3.33 -11.03
CA LEU A 165 -4.76 4.42 -10.63
C LEU A 165 -3.59 3.90 -9.79
N PHE A 166 -2.38 4.13 -10.27
CA PHE A 166 -1.14 3.89 -9.55
C PHE A 166 -0.55 5.20 -9.05
N GLU A 167 0.12 5.11 -7.92
CA GLU A 167 0.90 6.19 -7.33
C GLU A 167 2.34 5.71 -7.12
N ILE A 168 3.32 6.59 -7.34
CA ILE A 168 4.68 6.41 -6.88
C ILE A 168 4.90 7.44 -5.78
N ALA A 169 5.08 6.97 -4.54
CA ALA A 169 5.21 7.82 -3.36
C ALA A 169 6.61 7.71 -2.76
N THR A 170 7.19 8.84 -2.36
CA THR A 170 8.50 8.86 -1.67
C THR A 170 8.35 8.54 -0.19
N ASP A 171 9.43 8.06 0.44
CA ASP A 171 9.48 7.89 1.89
C ASP A 171 9.63 9.23 2.63
N PRO A 172 10.52 10.15 2.22
CA PRO A 172 10.69 11.46 2.85
C PRO A 172 9.53 12.42 2.49
N PRO A 173 9.31 13.43 3.38
CA PRO A 173 9.91 13.63 4.69
C PRO A 173 9.34 12.74 5.79
N GLY A 174 8.22 12.07 5.56
CA GLY A 174 7.55 11.16 6.48
C GLY A 174 6.50 11.82 7.37
N PHE A 175 5.68 10.99 8.02
CA PHE A 175 4.54 11.45 8.82
C PHE A 175 4.93 12.17 10.12
N MET A 176 6.21 12.14 10.51
CA MET A 176 6.70 12.78 11.73
C MET A 176 7.27 14.19 11.48
N VAL A 177 7.05 14.75 10.30
CA VAL A 177 7.55 16.09 9.93
C VAL A 177 6.89 17.21 10.75
N ASP A 178 5.65 17.04 11.19
CA ASP A 178 4.85 18.04 11.90
C ASP A 178 4.22 17.53 13.22
N GLN A 179 4.47 16.27 13.59
CA GLN A 179 3.95 15.69 14.83
C GLN A 179 4.87 14.56 15.34
N LYS A 180 4.76 14.29 16.65
CA LYS A 180 5.48 13.17 17.26
C LYS A 180 4.74 11.86 16.99
N ASN A 181 5.45 10.74 17.08
CA ASN A 181 4.89 9.40 16.84
C ASN A 181 3.68 9.08 17.73
N GLU A 182 3.73 9.49 19.00
CA GLU A 182 2.64 9.29 19.96
C GLU A 182 1.37 10.08 19.66
N ASP A 183 1.50 11.17 18.89
CA ASP A 183 0.40 12.09 18.56
C ASP A 183 -0.26 11.76 17.21
N ILE A 184 0.33 10.86 16.41
CA ILE A 184 -0.17 10.50 15.08
C ILE A 184 -1.61 9.97 15.16
N GLY A 185 -2.51 10.59 14.37
CA GLY A 185 -3.91 10.20 14.29
C GLY A 185 -4.79 10.64 15.44
N GLN A 186 -4.28 11.44 16.40
CA GLN A 186 -5.05 11.92 17.56
C GLN A 186 -5.86 13.18 17.28
N LYS A 187 -5.48 13.96 16.28
CA LYS A 187 -6.16 15.20 15.89
C LYS A 187 -6.15 15.38 14.39
N LEU A 188 -7.09 16.16 13.88
CA LEU A 188 -7.11 16.61 12.50
C LEU A 188 -5.94 17.58 12.28
N LEU A 189 -5.00 17.20 11.41
CA LEU A 189 -3.99 18.10 10.88
C LEU A 189 -4.45 18.62 9.52
N LEU A 190 -4.21 19.91 9.27
CA LEU A 190 -4.54 20.57 8.04
C LEU A 190 -3.26 21.12 7.40
N PRO A 191 -3.16 21.10 6.06
CA PRO A 191 -2.15 21.88 5.37
C PRO A 191 -2.28 23.37 5.74
N ALA A 192 -1.17 24.09 5.78
CA ALA A 192 -1.14 25.50 6.21
C ALA A 192 -2.17 26.38 5.51
N TRP A 193 -2.42 26.14 4.22
CA TRP A 193 -3.40 26.91 3.44
C TRP A 193 -4.86 26.64 3.81
N LEU A 194 -5.17 25.56 4.52
CA LEU A 194 -6.53 25.22 5.01
C LEU A 194 -6.75 25.59 6.48
N GLU A 195 -5.71 25.97 7.22
CA GLU A 195 -5.86 26.38 8.62
C GLU A 195 -6.85 27.54 8.83
N PRO A 196 -6.93 28.55 7.96
CA PRO A 196 -7.96 29.59 8.11
C PRO A 196 -9.40 29.04 8.11
N ASP A 197 -9.64 27.94 7.43
CA ASP A 197 -10.96 27.30 7.28
C ASP A 197 -11.22 26.19 8.31
N ARG A 198 -10.32 25.97 9.29
CA ARG A 198 -10.40 24.87 10.26
C ARG A 198 -11.79 24.73 10.89
N LYS A 199 -12.35 25.80 11.41
CA LYS A 199 -13.66 25.77 12.08
C LYS A 199 -14.79 25.30 11.17
N TYR A 200 -14.74 25.68 9.90
CA TYR A 200 -15.68 25.22 8.89
C TYR A 200 -15.48 23.75 8.57
N LEU A 201 -14.23 23.32 8.33
CA LEU A 201 -13.88 21.95 8.01
C LEU A 201 -14.25 20.98 9.14
N GLU A 202 -13.95 21.32 10.39
CA GLU A 202 -14.34 20.52 11.56
C GLU A 202 -15.86 20.37 11.72
N LYS A 203 -16.64 21.33 11.18
CA LYS A 203 -18.10 21.26 11.21
C LYS A 203 -18.68 20.39 10.10
N VAL A 204 -18.09 20.39 8.90
CA VAL A 204 -18.64 19.73 7.71
C VAL A 204 -18.06 18.35 7.45
N LEU A 205 -16.83 18.09 7.91
CA LEU A 205 -16.21 16.78 7.76
C LEU A 205 -16.89 15.74 8.66
N PRO A 206 -17.01 14.49 8.21
CA PRO A 206 -17.44 13.40 9.06
C PRO A 206 -16.56 13.28 10.29
N LYS A 207 -17.15 13.14 11.46
CA LYS A 207 -16.39 12.88 12.69
C LYS A 207 -15.76 11.50 12.61
N VAL A 208 -14.45 11.43 12.69
CA VAL A 208 -13.72 10.17 12.86
C VAL A 208 -13.71 9.85 14.35
N THR A 209 -14.49 8.86 14.75
CA THR A 209 -14.44 8.31 16.12
C THR A 209 -13.60 7.05 16.09
N ALA A 210 -12.59 6.99 16.96
CA ALA A 210 -11.90 5.73 17.19
C ALA A 210 -12.92 4.68 17.67
N PRO A 211 -12.84 3.42 17.18
CA PRO A 211 -13.70 2.36 17.71
C PRO A 211 -13.51 2.27 19.21
N ALA A 212 -14.60 2.18 19.97
CA ALA A 212 -14.51 1.95 21.40
C ALA A 212 -13.82 0.59 21.63
N LEU A 213 -12.61 0.61 22.15
CA LEU A 213 -11.75 -0.57 22.34
C LEU A 213 -12.38 -1.61 23.29
N ASP A 214 -13.20 -1.14 24.22
CA ASP A 214 -13.97 -1.92 25.18
C ASP A 214 -15.03 -2.85 24.54
N LYS A 215 -15.52 -2.55 23.33
CA LYS A 215 -16.47 -3.44 22.62
C LYS A 215 -15.83 -4.74 22.12
N PHE A 216 -14.51 -4.82 22.08
CA PHE A 216 -13.79 -6.00 21.58
C PHE A 216 -13.20 -6.87 22.70
N SER A 217 -13.27 -6.43 23.96
CA SER A 217 -12.73 -7.17 25.11
C SER A 217 -13.47 -8.48 25.40
N SER A 218 -14.65 -8.71 24.80
CA SER A 218 -15.45 -9.92 24.95
C SER A 218 -15.26 -10.98 23.84
N LEU A 219 -14.45 -10.71 22.83
CA LEU A 219 -14.09 -11.73 21.84
C LEU A 219 -13.08 -12.68 22.45
N SER A 220 -13.58 -13.71 23.18
CA SER A 220 -12.75 -14.77 23.70
C SER A 220 -12.15 -15.59 22.54
N ALA A 221 -10.94 -16.07 22.74
CA ALA A 221 -10.16 -16.85 21.75
C ALA A 221 -10.88 -18.11 21.19
N SER A 222 -12.00 -18.52 21.80
CA SER A 222 -12.75 -19.72 21.40
C SER A 222 -13.55 -19.60 20.10
N SER A 223 -13.86 -18.38 19.63
CA SER A 223 -14.63 -18.18 18.41
C SER A 223 -13.78 -17.97 17.14
N ALA A 224 -12.49 -17.71 17.29
CA ALA A 224 -11.60 -17.45 16.16
C ALA A 224 -11.03 -18.72 15.48
N ALA A 225 -11.10 -19.89 16.16
CA ALA A 225 -10.45 -21.11 15.68
C ALA A 225 -11.26 -21.90 14.63
N SER A 226 -12.53 -21.55 14.37
CA SER A 226 -13.41 -22.40 13.53
C SER A 226 -13.49 -22.01 12.05
N SER A 227 -12.77 -20.98 11.59
CA SER A 227 -12.91 -20.47 10.21
C SER A 227 -11.62 -20.35 9.39
N ILE A 228 -10.51 -20.91 9.85
CA ILE A 228 -9.29 -20.97 9.03
C ILE A 228 -9.38 -22.22 8.15
N LYS A 229 -9.74 -22.05 6.89
CA LYS A 229 -9.54 -23.07 5.87
C LYS A 229 -8.10 -22.99 5.39
N GLU A 230 -7.34 -24.04 5.60
CA GLU A 230 -6.03 -24.24 4.96
C GLU A 230 -6.24 -24.40 3.45
N THR A 231 -5.58 -23.55 2.67
CA THR A 231 -5.38 -23.72 1.23
C THR A 231 -3.91 -23.62 0.90
#